data_8fe92cbbf21ced96439e63e9c23fec2f
#
_entry.id   8fe92cbbf21ced96439e63e9c23fec2f
#
_cell.length_a   1.000
_cell.length_b   1.000
_cell.length_c   1.000
_cell.angle_alpha   90.00
_cell.angle_beta   90.00
_cell.angle_gamma   90.00
#
_symmetry.space_group_name_H-M   'P 1'
#
loop_
_entity.id
_entity.type
_entity.pdbx_description
1 polymer ?
#
loop_
_entity_poly.entity_id
_entity_poly.type
_entity_poly.pdbx_seq_one_letter_code
_entity_poly.pdbx_strand_id
1 'polypeptide(L)'
;GAQALLSNAYHLYLQPGPDVLDEAGGLARFMNWPGPTFTDSGGFQVLSLGVGFKKVLAMDAQTFRSDEVVAGNKERLAHVDDEGVTFKSHIDGSMHRFTPEVSMQVQHKIGADIIFAFDECTTLHNTRKYQEKALERTRAWGVRCLDEHQKLTVERSQKPYQALYGVIQGAQYEDLRKKAATDMAALRSSDPDNPIAFDGFGLGGALDKKTLGTILTWMNEILPAEKPRHLLGIGAPEDLFV
;
A
#
# COMPACT_ATOMS: atom_id res chain seq x y z
N GLY A 1 2.52 -25.93 4.14
CA GLY A 1 1.89 -24.93 4.99
C GLY A 1 2.37 -23.53 4.64
N ALA A 2 1.66 -22.49 5.08
CA ALA A 2 2.08 -21.10 4.89
C ALA A 2 3.41 -20.84 5.61
N GLN A 3 4.27 -20.01 5.01
CA GLN A 3 5.56 -19.61 5.59
C GLN A 3 5.51 -18.18 6.12
N ALA A 4 4.60 -17.36 5.60
CA ALA A 4 4.33 -15.99 6.03
C ALA A 4 2.84 -15.70 5.90
N LEU A 5 2.33 -14.75 6.69
CA LEU A 5 0.92 -14.32 6.63
C LEU A 5 0.84 -12.82 6.36
N LEU A 6 -0.06 -12.44 5.44
CA LEU A 6 -0.41 -11.05 5.17
C LEU A 6 -1.75 -10.73 5.80
N SER A 7 -1.82 -9.64 6.54
CA SER A 7 -3.03 -9.09 7.14
C SER A 7 -3.28 -7.67 6.65
N ASN A 8 -4.52 -7.23 6.71
CA ASN A 8 -4.92 -5.94 6.19
C ASN A 8 -4.96 -4.88 7.30
N ALA A 9 -4.11 -3.85 7.20
CA ALA A 9 -4.00 -2.80 8.22
C ALA A 9 -5.31 -2.02 8.41
N TYR A 10 -6.07 -1.77 7.34
CA TYR A 10 -7.36 -1.09 7.43
C TYR A 10 -8.38 -1.87 8.27
N HIS A 11 -8.50 -3.19 8.06
CA HIS A 11 -9.41 -4.01 8.84
C HIS A 11 -8.95 -4.12 10.28
N LEU A 12 -7.67 -4.32 10.53
CA LEU A 12 -7.10 -4.39 11.88
C LEU A 12 -7.18 -3.06 12.63
N TYR A 13 -7.13 -1.93 11.92
CA TYR A 13 -7.37 -0.60 12.48
C TYR A 13 -8.79 -0.44 12.99
N LEU A 14 -9.78 -0.89 12.22
CA LEU A 14 -11.19 -0.83 12.61
C LEU A 14 -11.52 -1.85 13.70
N GLN A 15 -10.97 -3.07 13.60
CA GLN A 15 -11.24 -4.15 14.55
C GLN A 15 -10.11 -5.21 14.50
N PRO A 16 -9.46 -5.52 15.64
CA PRO A 16 -9.79 -5.14 17.02
C PRO A 16 -9.30 -3.74 17.42
N GLY A 17 -8.55 -3.06 16.57
CA GLY A 17 -7.87 -1.79 16.83
C GLY A 17 -6.36 -1.99 17.10
N PRO A 18 -5.53 -1.00 16.71
CA PRO A 18 -4.08 -1.12 16.81
C PRO A 18 -3.57 -1.20 18.25
N ASP A 19 -4.25 -0.56 19.20
CA ASP A 19 -3.83 -0.59 20.61
C ASP A 19 -3.97 -1.98 21.22
N VAL A 20 -5.04 -2.71 20.89
CA VAL A 20 -5.23 -4.11 21.33
C VAL A 20 -4.10 -5.01 20.81
N LEU A 21 -3.69 -4.80 19.55
CA LEU A 21 -2.59 -5.57 18.95
C LEU A 21 -1.23 -5.23 19.58
N ASP A 22 -0.99 -3.95 19.88
CA ASP A 22 0.24 -3.52 20.55
C ASP A 22 0.36 -4.09 21.97
N GLU A 23 -0.73 -4.04 22.74
CA GLU A 23 -0.83 -4.63 24.09
C GLU A 23 -0.64 -6.15 24.06
N ALA A 24 -1.13 -6.84 23.03
CA ALA A 24 -0.93 -8.27 22.82
C ALA A 24 0.53 -8.63 22.46
N GLY A 25 1.37 -7.64 22.17
CA GLY A 25 2.77 -7.84 21.77
C GLY A 25 2.97 -8.01 20.27
N GLY A 26 2.03 -7.52 19.46
CA GLY A 26 2.06 -7.52 18.01
C GLY A 26 1.22 -8.60 17.35
N LEU A 27 1.05 -8.48 16.04
CA LEU A 27 0.14 -9.30 15.23
C LEU A 27 0.42 -10.80 15.33
N ALA A 28 1.69 -11.20 15.24
CA ALA A 28 2.10 -12.60 15.30
C ALA A 28 1.69 -13.24 16.64
N ARG A 29 1.93 -12.52 17.75
CA ARG A 29 1.54 -12.99 19.09
C ARG A 29 0.03 -13.05 19.27
N PHE A 30 -0.67 -12.03 18.78
CA PHE A 30 -2.15 -11.99 18.82
C PHE A 30 -2.78 -13.18 18.08
N MET A 31 -2.21 -13.56 16.93
CA MET A 31 -2.68 -14.71 16.14
C MET A 31 -2.13 -16.06 16.60
N ASN A 32 -1.23 -16.08 17.59
CA ASN A 32 -0.44 -17.28 17.95
C ASN A 32 0.27 -17.89 16.72
N TRP A 33 0.84 -17.03 15.88
CA TRP A 33 1.56 -17.42 14.66
C TRP A 33 3.07 -17.32 14.87
N PRO A 34 3.86 -18.41 14.61
CA PRO A 34 5.29 -18.42 14.87
C PRO A 34 6.16 -17.86 13.73
N GLY A 35 5.56 -17.57 12.58
CA GLY A 35 6.27 -17.12 11.38
C GLY A 35 6.15 -15.62 11.14
N PRO A 36 6.79 -15.10 10.08
CA PRO A 36 6.75 -13.69 9.73
C PRO A 36 5.35 -13.26 9.28
N THR A 37 5.08 -11.96 9.51
CA THR A 37 3.83 -11.30 9.18
C THR A 37 4.05 -10.06 8.34
N PHE A 38 3.07 -9.76 7.50
CA PHE A 38 3.00 -8.57 6.67
C PHE A 38 1.73 -7.80 6.98
N THR A 39 1.77 -6.47 6.87
CA THR A 39 0.55 -5.66 6.72
C THR A 39 0.65 -4.82 5.47
N ASP A 40 -0.47 -4.67 4.74
CA ASP A 40 -0.56 -3.63 3.71
C ASP A 40 -0.69 -2.23 4.35
N SER A 41 -0.67 -1.18 3.51
CA SER A 41 -0.82 0.21 3.97
C SER A 41 -2.26 0.62 4.30
N GLY A 42 -3.25 -0.19 3.87
CA GLY A 42 -4.67 0.16 3.88
C GLY A 42 -5.13 1.01 2.69
N GLY A 43 -4.22 1.47 1.82
CA GLY A 43 -4.53 2.36 0.70
C GLY A 43 -5.52 1.78 -0.30
N PHE A 44 -5.40 0.50 -0.64
CA PHE A 44 -6.31 -0.19 -1.56
C PHE A 44 -7.75 -0.24 -1.03
N GLN A 45 -7.95 -0.53 0.26
CA GLN A 45 -9.28 -0.65 0.85
C GLN A 45 -10.01 0.69 0.87
N VAL A 46 -9.28 1.76 1.13
CA VAL A 46 -9.82 3.12 1.08
C VAL A 46 -10.28 3.47 -0.33
N LEU A 47 -9.50 3.10 -1.36
CA LEU A 47 -9.91 3.26 -2.76
C LEU A 47 -11.16 2.44 -3.06
N SER A 48 -11.20 1.18 -2.67
CA SER A 48 -12.32 0.27 -2.93
C SER A 48 -13.63 0.75 -2.31
N LEU A 49 -13.57 1.38 -1.13
CA LEU A 49 -14.72 2.02 -0.49
C LEU A 49 -15.22 3.23 -1.29
N GLY A 50 -14.31 4.01 -1.89
CA GLY A 50 -14.67 5.18 -2.71
C GLY A 50 -15.36 4.84 -4.02
N VAL A 51 -15.06 3.68 -4.62
CA VAL A 51 -15.55 3.26 -5.96
C VAL A 51 -16.67 2.22 -5.87
N GLY A 52 -16.85 1.60 -4.72
CA GLY A 52 -17.79 0.50 -4.49
C GLY A 52 -17.20 -0.87 -4.82
N PHE A 53 -17.15 -1.73 -3.81
CA PHE A 53 -16.42 -3.01 -3.79
C PHE A 53 -16.66 -3.94 -4.98
N LYS A 54 -17.89 -3.99 -5.53
CA LYS A 54 -18.22 -4.84 -6.69
C LYS A 54 -17.56 -4.39 -8.01
N LYS A 55 -17.22 -3.09 -8.15
CA LYS A 55 -16.58 -2.57 -9.37
C LYS A 55 -15.05 -2.74 -9.38
N VAL A 56 -14.43 -2.81 -8.21
CA VAL A 56 -12.97 -2.99 -8.10
C VAL A 56 -12.57 -4.46 -8.34
N LEU A 57 -13.38 -5.41 -7.90
CA LEU A 57 -13.15 -6.84 -8.13
C LEU A 57 -13.54 -7.32 -9.54
N ALA A 58 -14.42 -6.61 -10.24
CA ALA A 58 -14.77 -6.89 -11.64
C ALA A 58 -13.75 -6.26 -12.60
N MET A 59 -12.47 -6.40 -12.32
CA MET A 59 -11.37 -5.86 -13.14
C MET A 59 -11.08 -6.69 -14.41
N ASP A 60 -12.06 -7.41 -14.93
CA ASP A 60 -12.00 -7.94 -16.28
C ASP A 60 -12.24 -6.80 -17.29
N ALA A 61 -11.15 -6.41 -17.97
CA ALA A 61 -11.03 -5.22 -18.83
C ALA A 61 -11.95 -5.20 -20.06
N GLN A 62 -12.92 -6.10 -20.20
CA GLN A 62 -13.72 -6.24 -21.41
C GLN A 62 -15.17 -5.72 -21.34
N THR A 63 -15.65 -5.19 -20.21
CA THR A 63 -17.10 -4.95 -20.04
C THR A 63 -17.54 -3.54 -19.68
N PHE A 64 -16.70 -2.50 -19.65
CA PHE A 64 -17.17 -1.16 -19.24
C PHE A 64 -16.93 -0.07 -20.27
N ARG A 65 -18.04 0.59 -20.70
CA ARG A 65 -18.03 1.86 -21.41
C ARG A 65 -17.72 3.00 -20.43
N SER A 66 -16.92 3.97 -20.88
CA SER A 66 -16.39 5.10 -20.09
C SER A 66 -17.45 5.99 -19.41
N ASP A 67 -18.70 5.88 -19.80
CA ASP A 67 -19.79 6.76 -19.37
C ASP A 67 -20.54 6.28 -18.11
N GLU A 68 -20.33 5.04 -17.68
CA GLU A 68 -20.96 4.47 -16.49
C GLU A 68 -20.17 4.62 -15.19
N VAL A 69 -18.99 5.25 -15.24
CA VAL A 69 -18.13 5.47 -14.05
C VAL A 69 -18.64 6.60 -13.14
N VAL A 70 -19.60 7.37 -13.60
CA VAL A 70 -20.34 8.34 -12.78
C VAL A 70 -21.51 7.63 -12.11
N ALA A 71 -21.25 6.93 -11.02
CA ALA A 71 -22.31 6.41 -10.15
C ALA A 71 -23.14 7.59 -9.64
N GLY A 72 -24.32 7.76 -10.22
CA GLY A 72 -25.31 8.69 -9.68
C GLY A 72 -25.58 8.40 -8.19
N ASN A 73 -25.55 9.43 -7.37
CA ASN A 73 -26.11 9.53 -6.02
C ASN A 73 -25.77 8.46 -4.95
N LYS A 74 -24.65 7.75 -5.02
CA LYS A 74 -24.12 7.08 -3.84
C LYS A 74 -23.06 7.95 -3.18
N GLU A 75 -23.25 8.29 -1.90
CA GLU A 75 -22.24 8.94 -1.06
C GLU A 75 -20.88 8.28 -1.30
N ARG A 76 -19.89 9.06 -1.72
CA ARG A 76 -18.52 8.56 -1.82
C ARG A 76 -18.03 8.28 -0.40
N LEU A 77 -17.70 7.03 -0.12
CA LEU A 77 -17.23 6.62 1.20
C LEU A 77 -15.77 6.98 1.47
N ALA A 78 -15.05 7.50 0.46
CA ALA A 78 -13.67 7.96 0.62
C ALA A 78 -13.37 9.18 -0.26
N HIS A 79 -12.51 10.07 0.26
CA HIS A 79 -12.00 11.26 -0.41
C HIS A 79 -10.48 11.34 -0.22
N VAL A 80 -9.76 11.51 -1.34
CA VAL A 80 -8.29 11.62 -1.38
C VAL A 80 -7.90 13.07 -1.65
N ASP A 81 -6.99 13.61 -0.86
CA ASP A 81 -6.32 14.89 -1.09
C ASP A 81 -4.80 14.76 -0.93
N ASP A 82 -4.06 15.85 -0.99
CA ASP A 82 -2.60 15.80 -0.96
C ASP A 82 -2.05 15.43 0.44
N GLU A 83 -2.85 15.58 1.50
CA GLU A 83 -2.46 15.25 2.86
C GLU A 83 -2.77 13.81 3.25
N GLY A 84 -3.74 13.17 2.59
CA GLY A 84 -4.15 11.82 2.94
C GLY A 84 -5.54 11.45 2.42
N VAL A 85 -6.21 10.56 3.14
CA VAL A 85 -7.51 10.01 2.76
C VAL A 85 -8.48 10.09 3.92
N THR A 86 -9.65 10.69 3.68
CA THR A 86 -10.80 10.63 4.59
C THR A 86 -11.75 9.56 4.13
N PHE A 87 -12.18 8.67 5.01
CA PHE A 87 -13.11 7.59 4.66
C PHE A 87 -14.13 7.34 5.77
N LYS A 88 -15.23 6.71 5.40
CA LYS A 88 -16.30 6.30 6.30
C LYS A 88 -16.16 4.82 6.62
N SER A 89 -16.12 4.47 7.89
CA SER A 89 -16.09 3.08 8.34
C SER A 89 -17.33 2.32 7.86
N HIS A 90 -17.11 1.13 7.31
CA HIS A 90 -18.22 0.26 6.90
C HIS A 90 -18.85 -0.49 8.08
N ILE A 91 -18.23 -0.45 9.26
CA ILE A 91 -18.71 -1.14 10.46
C ILE A 91 -19.76 -0.28 11.17
N ASP A 92 -19.45 0.99 11.42
CA ASP A 92 -20.27 1.87 12.28
C ASP A 92 -20.59 3.22 11.64
N GLY A 93 -20.06 3.49 10.43
CA GLY A 93 -20.29 4.73 9.71
C GLY A 93 -19.47 5.93 10.22
N SER A 94 -18.57 5.75 11.19
CA SER A 94 -17.69 6.82 11.67
C SER A 94 -16.73 7.30 10.60
N MET A 95 -16.34 8.58 10.66
CA MET A 95 -15.39 9.20 9.76
C MET A 95 -13.97 9.05 10.29
N HIS A 96 -13.06 8.62 9.43
CA HIS A 96 -11.65 8.42 9.74
C HIS A 96 -10.77 9.19 8.76
N ARG A 97 -9.58 9.53 9.21
CA ARG A 97 -8.54 10.16 8.39
C ARG A 97 -7.25 9.36 8.47
N PHE A 98 -6.76 8.89 7.32
CA PHE A 98 -5.42 8.34 7.17
C PHE A 98 -4.51 9.35 6.47
N THR A 99 -3.38 9.61 7.07
CA THR A 99 -2.22 10.27 6.47
C THR A 99 -1.07 9.27 6.42
N PRO A 100 0.02 9.56 5.73
CA PRO A 100 1.23 8.73 5.79
C PRO A 100 1.67 8.42 7.22
N GLU A 101 1.69 9.42 8.09
CA GLU A 101 2.08 9.27 9.50
C GLU A 101 1.12 8.37 10.27
N VAL A 102 -0.19 8.56 10.10
CA VAL A 102 -1.21 7.72 10.76
C VAL A 102 -1.08 6.27 10.30
N SER A 103 -0.85 6.02 9.00
CA SER A 103 -0.63 4.67 8.48
C SER A 103 0.60 4.02 9.14
N MET A 104 1.71 4.75 9.26
CA MET A 104 2.91 4.24 9.94
C MET A 104 2.65 3.96 11.42
N GLN A 105 2.00 4.86 12.15
CA GLN A 105 1.65 4.68 13.56
C GLN A 105 0.78 3.44 13.78
N VAL A 106 -0.22 3.24 12.91
CA VAL A 106 -1.10 2.07 12.94
C VAL A 106 -0.30 0.80 12.69
N GLN A 107 0.53 0.74 11.65
CA GLN A 107 1.30 -0.45 11.30
C GLN A 107 2.38 -0.76 12.36
N HIS A 108 3.01 0.26 12.97
CA HIS A 108 3.93 0.08 14.08
C HIS A 108 3.26 -0.53 15.32
N LYS A 109 2.02 -0.13 15.64
CA LYS A 109 1.24 -0.74 16.74
C LYS A 109 0.78 -2.15 16.42
N ILE A 110 0.38 -2.41 15.15
CA ILE A 110 0.03 -3.76 14.68
C ILE A 110 1.25 -4.69 14.83
N GLY A 111 2.46 -4.21 14.58
CA GLY A 111 3.69 -4.94 14.86
C GLY A 111 3.94 -6.11 13.92
N ALA A 112 3.62 -5.98 12.63
CA ALA A 112 4.04 -6.93 11.60
C ALA A 112 5.54 -6.77 11.28
N ASP A 113 6.19 -7.83 10.79
CA ASP A 113 7.62 -7.81 10.45
C ASP A 113 7.91 -6.97 9.21
N ILE A 114 6.99 -6.94 8.24
CA ILE A 114 7.08 -6.15 7.02
C ILE A 114 5.82 -5.30 6.90
N ILE A 115 6.02 -4.00 6.64
CA ILE A 115 4.97 -2.99 6.50
C ILE A 115 5.16 -2.22 5.19
N PHE A 116 4.10 -1.59 4.69
CA PHE A 116 4.14 -0.85 3.43
C PHE A 116 3.86 0.63 3.64
N ALA A 117 4.59 1.46 2.88
CA ALA A 117 4.34 2.89 2.83
C ALA A 117 2.92 3.17 2.32
N PHE A 118 2.28 4.19 2.88
CA PHE A 118 0.96 4.62 2.45
C PHE A 118 1.04 5.23 1.05
N ASP A 119 0.20 4.74 0.14
CA ASP A 119 0.20 5.09 -1.26
C ASP A 119 -1.21 5.40 -1.78
N GLU A 120 -1.31 6.13 -2.87
CA GLU A 120 -2.56 6.28 -3.59
C GLU A 120 -2.68 5.17 -4.64
N CYS A 121 -3.40 4.12 -4.31
CA CYS A 121 -3.72 3.07 -5.26
C CYS A 121 -4.68 3.59 -6.33
N THR A 122 -4.38 3.33 -7.61
CA THR A 122 -5.20 3.73 -8.75
C THR A 122 -5.78 2.52 -9.48
N THR A 123 -6.79 2.75 -10.32
CA THR A 123 -7.42 1.73 -11.16
C THR A 123 -6.98 1.88 -12.62
N LEU A 124 -7.18 0.85 -13.44
CA LEU A 124 -6.98 0.92 -14.91
C LEU A 124 -7.90 1.93 -15.61
N HIS A 125 -8.98 2.34 -14.95
CA HIS A 125 -9.95 3.30 -15.48
C HIS A 125 -9.59 4.77 -15.22
N ASN A 126 -8.60 5.03 -14.34
CA ASN A 126 -8.12 6.38 -14.11
C ASN A 126 -7.40 6.91 -15.35
N THR A 127 -7.66 8.18 -15.69
CA THR A 127 -6.97 8.84 -16.81
C THR A 127 -5.47 8.89 -16.57
N ARG A 128 -4.66 8.93 -17.63
CA ARG A 128 -3.21 9.08 -17.52
C ARG A 128 -2.82 10.29 -16.66
N LYS A 129 -3.46 11.43 -16.85
CA LYS A 129 -3.23 12.65 -16.05
C LYS A 129 -3.48 12.41 -14.55
N TYR A 130 -4.49 11.62 -14.21
CA TYR A 130 -4.74 11.25 -12.81
C TYR A 130 -3.64 10.31 -12.27
N GLN A 131 -3.21 9.34 -13.09
CA GLN A 131 -2.10 8.44 -12.74
C GLN A 131 -0.82 9.22 -12.43
N GLU A 132 -0.48 10.21 -13.26
CA GLU A 132 0.68 11.08 -13.04
C GLU A 132 0.57 11.84 -11.71
N LYS A 133 -0.61 12.43 -11.41
CA LYS A 133 -0.85 13.12 -10.13
C LYS A 133 -0.75 12.17 -8.94
N ALA A 134 -1.32 10.98 -9.04
CA ALA A 134 -1.27 9.96 -7.99
C ALA A 134 0.16 9.48 -7.71
N LEU A 135 1.01 9.38 -8.75
CA LEU A 135 2.43 9.06 -8.58
C LEU A 135 3.17 10.13 -7.78
N GLU A 136 2.99 11.41 -8.09
CA GLU A 136 3.63 12.49 -7.34
C GLU A 136 3.17 12.53 -5.88
N ARG A 137 1.88 12.26 -5.64
CA ARG A 137 1.33 12.15 -4.29
C ARG A 137 1.93 10.96 -3.55
N THR A 138 1.95 9.78 -4.16
CA THR A 138 2.55 8.57 -3.59
C THR A 138 4.04 8.80 -3.27
N ARG A 139 4.77 9.50 -4.14
CA ARG A 139 6.16 9.88 -3.90
C ARG A 139 6.30 10.80 -2.68
N ALA A 140 5.49 11.85 -2.59
CA ALA A 140 5.51 12.78 -1.46
C ALA A 140 5.14 12.07 -0.13
N TRP A 141 4.13 11.20 -0.16
CA TRP A 141 3.75 10.38 0.98
C TRP A 141 4.83 9.37 1.37
N GLY A 142 5.60 8.87 0.39
CA GLY A 142 6.73 7.97 0.65
C GLY A 142 7.80 8.59 1.54
N VAL A 143 8.14 9.87 1.32
CA VAL A 143 9.07 10.60 2.20
C VAL A 143 8.50 10.70 3.62
N ARG A 144 7.24 11.12 3.76
CA ARG A 144 6.58 11.25 5.06
C ARG A 144 6.49 9.90 5.80
N CYS A 145 6.28 8.80 5.06
CA CYS A 145 6.32 7.45 5.65
C CYS A 145 7.72 7.10 6.18
N LEU A 146 8.78 7.41 5.41
CA LEU A 146 10.15 7.18 5.85
C LEU A 146 10.49 8.01 7.10
N ASP A 147 10.10 9.28 7.14
CA ASP A 147 10.33 10.16 8.29
C ASP A 147 9.64 9.64 9.56
N GLU A 148 8.35 9.32 9.46
CA GLU A 148 7.60 8.81 10.62
C GLU A 148 8.07 7.41 11.02
N HIS A 149 8.42 6.54 10.06
CA HIS A 149 8.98 5.22 10.35
C HIS A 149 10.31 5.31 11.11
N GLN A 150 11.22 6.19 10.67
CA GLN A 150 12.50 6.42 11.35
C GLN A 150 12.29 6.89 12.78
N LYS A 151 11.43 7.88 12.99
CA LYS A 151 11.05 8.40 14.30
C LYS A 151 10.48 7.30 15.19
N LEU A 152 9.48 6.56 14.72
CA LEU A 152 8.81 5.49 15.48
C LEU A 152 9.77 4.34 15.80
N THR A 153 10.71 4.01 14.92
CA THR A 153 11.73 3.00 15.16
C THR A 153 12.63 3.37 16.34
N VAL A 154 12.99 4.63 16.46
CA VAL A 154 13.77 5.14 17.60
C VAL A 154 12.93 5.16 18.89
N GLU A 155 11.71 5.72 18.82
CA GLU A 155 10.81 5.83 19.98
C GLU A 155 10.40 4.46 20.52
N ARG A 156 10.31 3.44 19.68
CA ARG A 156 9.90 2.08 19.99
C ARG A 156 11.07 1.09 19.92
N SER A 157 12.28 1.52 20.25
CA SER A 157 13.51 0.75 20.15
C SER A 157 13.52 -0.60 20.93
N GLN A 158 12.61 -0.78 21.88
CA GLN A 158 12.38 -2.05 22.58
C GLN A 158 11.56 -3.08 21.77
N LYS A 159 10.92 -2.67 20.68
CA LYS A 159 10.18 -3.55 19.76
C LYS A 159 11.10 -4.03 18.64
N PRO A 160 10.81 -5.19 18.02
CA PRO A 160 11.54 -5.62 16.82
C PRO A 160 11.47 -4.58 15.71
N TYR A 161 12.53 -4.48 14.92
CA TYR A 161 12.54 -3.67 13.70
C TYR A 161 11.51 -4.20 12.70
N GLN A 162 10.77 -3.30 12.07
CA GLN A 162 9.83 -3.61 11.00
C GLN A 162 10.42 -3.12 9.68
N ALA A 163 10.53 -3.99 8.69
CA ALA A 163 11.02 -3.61 7.37
C ALA A 163 9.94 -2.79 6.63
N LEU A 164 10.29 -1.59 6.16
CA LEU A 164 9.38 -0.71 5.42
C LEU A 164 9.58 -0.85 3.91
N TYR A 165 8.53 -1.24 3.18
CA TYR A 165 8.53 -1.35 1.73
C TYR A 165 7.85 -0.15 1.07
N GLY A 166 8.51 0.45 0.08
CA GLY A 166 7.92 1.47 -0.78
C GLY A 166 6.98 0.84 -1.82
N VAL A 167 5.89 1.53 -2.17
CA VAL A 167 4.91 1.00 -3.13
C VAL A 167 5.10 1.66 -4.50
N ILE A 168 5.23 0.84 -5.54
CA ILE A 168 5.40 1.27 -6.92
C ILE A 168 4.08 1.15 -7.65
N GLN A 169 3.55 2.29 -8.07
CA GLN A 169 2.34 2.43 -8.88
C GLN A 169 2.69 2.69 -10.35
N GLY A 170 1.74 3.11 -11.20
CA GLY A 170 2.00 3.49 -12.59
C GLY A 170 1.10 2.79 -13.60
N ALA A 171 0.10 2.03 -13.14
CA ALA A 171 -0.83 1.28 -13.98
C ALA A 171 -0.11 0.43 -15.04
N GLN A 172 -0.48 0.55 -16.32
CA GLN A 172 0.13 -0.18 -17.43
C GLN A 172 1.07 0.69 -18.29
N TYR A 173 1.40 1.89 -17.82
CA TYR A 173 2.27 2.80 -18.55
C TYR A 173 3.74 2.55 -18.19
N GLU A 174 4.54 2.13 -19.18
CA GLU A 174 5.96 1.82 -18.99
C GLU A 174 6.73 2.99 -18.37
N ASP A 175 6.58 4.19 -18.95
CA ASP A 175 7.26 5.39 -18.48
C ASP A 175 6.88 5.78 -17.04
N LEU A 176 5.59 5.61 -16.68
CA LEU A 176 5.14 5.88 -15.32
C LEU A 176 5.65 4.83 -14.32
N ARG A 177 5.65 3.56 -14.71
CA ARG A 177 6.24 2.46 -13.90
C ARG A 177 7.73 2.68 -13.67
N LYS A 178 8.47 2.96 -14.74
CA LYS A 178 9.92 3.23 -14.66
C LYS A 178 10.21 4.47 -13.81
N LYS A 179 9.43 5.54 -14.00
CA LYS A 179 9.54 6.75 -13.14
C LYS A 179 9.28 6.41 -11.67
N ALA A 180 8.19 5.71 -11.37
CA ALA A 180 7.84 5.35 -9.99
C ALA A 180 8.93 4.48 -9.34
N ALA A 181 9.48 3.50 -10.06
CA ALA A 181 10.55 2.66 -9.57
C ALA A 181 11.84 3.46 -9.28
N THR A 182 12.22 4.36 -10.21
CA THR A 182 13.38 5.23 -10.04
C THR A 182 13.21 6.17 -8.85
N ASP A 183 12.06 6.81 -8.74
CA ASP A 183 11.76 7.73 -7.64
C ASP A 183 11.79 6.99 -6.30
N MET A 184 11.08 5.86 -6.17
CA MET A 184 11.02 5.10 -4.91
C MET A 184 12.39 4.53 -4.50
N ALA A 185 13.20 4.06 -5.43
CA ALA A 185 14.55 3.59 -5.13
C ALA A 185 15.48 4.71 -4.63
N ALA A 186 15.25 5.93 -5.10
CA ALA A 186 16.02 7.11 -4.73
C ALA A 186 15.54 7.79 -3.44
N LEU A 187 14.29 7.54 -2.99
CA LEU A 187 13.74 8.22 -1.81
C LEU A 187 14.55 7.93 -0.55
N ARG A 188 14.69 8.99 0.25
CA ARG A 188 15.28 8.96 1.58
C ARG A 188 14.41 9.74 2.54
N SER A 189 14.52 9.43 3.85
CA SER A 189 13.96 10.29 4.89
C SER A 189 14.63 11.67 4.88
N SER A 190 13.96 12.62 5.50
CA SER A 190 14.41 14.02 5.53
C SER A 190 15.55 14.28 6.53
N ASP A 191 15.96 13.27 7.30
CA ASP A 191 17.08 13.39 8.24
C ASP A 191 18.40 13.56 7.47
N PRO A 192 19.08 14.72 7.57
CA PRO A 192 20.29 14.98 6.81
C PRO A 192 21.51 14.21 7.30
N ASP A 193 21.51 13.79 8.56
CA ASP A 193 22.65 13.14 9.22
C ASP A 193 22.60 11.62 9.08
N ASN A 194 21.39 11.05 9.06
CA ASN A 194 21.19 9.61 8.98
C ASN A 194 19.95 9.24 8.14
N PRO A 195 19.93 9.54 6.84
CA PRO A 195 18.78 9.28 5.98
C PRO A 195 18.58 7.78 5.79
N ILE A 196 17.35 7.29 6.04
CA ILE A 196 16.97 5.91 5.74
C ILE A 196 16.30 5.79 4.37
N ALA A 197 16.35 4.59 3.79
CA ALA A 197 15.68 4.21 2.55
C ALA A 197 14.71 3.05 2.78
N PHE A 198 13.86 2.77 1.82
CA PHE A 198 13.02 1.58 1.85
C PHE A 198 13.85 0.29 1.89
N ASP A 199 13.41 -0.68 2.69
CA ASP A 199 14.04 -2.01 2.81
C ASP A 199 13.71 -2.92 1.62
N GLY A 200 12.59 -2.69 0.97
CA GLY A 200 12.10 -3.44 -0.18
C GLY A 200 11.02 -2.66 -0.93
N PHE A 201 10.39 -3.32 -1.92
CA PHE A 201 9.39 -2.69 -2.76
C PHE A 201 8.18 -3.58 -2.97
N GLY A 202 6.97 -2.98 -2.84
CA GLY A 202 5.71 -3.55 -3.25
C GLY A 202 5.33 -3.09 -4.66
N LEU A 203 5.03 -4.02 -5.55
CA LEU A 203 4.46 -3.68 -6.85
C LEU A 203 2.95 -3.65 -6.72
N GLY A 204 2.39 -2.44 -6.74
CA GLY A 204 0.98 -2.16 -6.51
C GLY A 204 0.24 -1.66 -7.75
N GLY A 205 -1.02 -1.30 -7.52
CA GLY A 205 -1.93 -0.80 -8.53
C GLY A 205 -2.62 -1.88 -9.34
N ALA A 206 -3.54 -1.43 -10.18
CA ALA A 206 -4.22 -2.31 -11.09
C ALA A 206 -3.25 -2.86 -12.15
N LEU A 207 -3.07 -4.17 -12.15
CA LEU A 207 -2.23 -4.90 -13.08
C LEU A 207 -3.12 -5.84 -13.93
N ASP A 208 -2.98 -5.76 -15.24
CA ASP A 208 -3.49 -6.82 -16.11
C ASP A 208 -2.50 -7.99 -16.05
N LYS A 209 -2.97 -9.18 -15.66
CA LYS A 209 -2.14 -10.39 -15.58
C LYS A 209 -1.38 -10.68 -16.88
N LYS A 210 -1.95 -10.32 -18.05
CA LYS A 210 -1.32 -10.51 -19.37
C LYS A 210 -0.04 -9.68 -19.56
N THR A 211 0.06 -8.54 -18.88
CA THR A 211 1.22 -7.62 -18.97
C THR A 211 2.14 -7.71 -17.77
N LEU A 212 1.81 -8.55 -16.79
CA LEU A 212 2.55 -8.65 -15.53
C LEU A 212 4.03 -8.94 -15.74
N GLY A 213 4.37 -9.95 -16.54
CA GLY A 213 5.77 -10.30 -16.84
C GLY A 213 6.57 -9.14 -17.45
N THR A 214 5.95 -8.38 -18.36
CA THR A 214 6.55 -7.17 -18.94
C THR A 214 6.81 -6.10 -17.89
N ILE A 215 5.81 -5.83 -17.03
CA ILE A 215 5.95 -4.86 -15.95
C ILE A 215 7.05 -5.28 -14.96
N LEU A 216 7.12 -6.55 -14.60
CA LEU A 216 8.17 -7.08 -13.74
C LEU A 216 9.56 -6.91 -14.35
N THR A 217 9.70 -7.10 -15.66
CA THR A 217 10.96 -6.87 -16.38
C THR A 217 11.39 -5.41 -16.24
N TRP A 218 10.52 -4.45 -16.52
CA TRP A 218 10.82 -3.02 -16.36
C TRP A 218 11.25 -2.66 -14.93
N MET A 219 10.60 -3.26 -13.91
CA MET A 219 10.94 -3.00 -12.51
C MET A 219 12.29 -3.59 -12.13
N ASN A 220 12.58 -4.81 -12.60
CA ASN A 220 13.83 -5.49 -12.28
C ASN A 220 15.07 -4.84 -12.94
N GLU A 221 14.88 -4.11 -14.04
CA GLU A 221 15.94 -3.31 -14.67
C GLU A 221 16.35 -2.08 -13.83
N ILE A 222 15.47 -1.58 -12.97
CA ILE A 222 15.64 -0.32 -12.25
C ILE A 222 15.89 -0.52 -10.76
N LEU A 223 15.12 -1.43 -10.15
CA LEU A 223 15.18 -1.64 -8.70
C LEU A 223 16.48 -2.33 -8.29
N PRO A 224 17.12 -1.91 -7.18
CA PRO A 224 18.33 -2.54 -6.66
C PRO A 224 18.13 -4.04 -6.47
N ALA A 225 19.05 -4.86 -6.98
CA ALA A 225 18.90 -6.32 -7.02
C ALA A 225 18.83 -6.95 -5.61
N GLU A 226 19.48 -6.33 -4.64
CA GLU A 226 19.53 -6.76 -3.23
C GLU A 226 18.27 -6.45 -2.43
N LYS A 227 17.38 -5.58 -2.95
CA LYS A 227 16.13 -5.22 -2.29
C LYS A 227 15.03 -6.21 -2.65
N PRO A 228 14.32 -6.82 -1.68
CA PRO A 228 13.23 -7.75 -1.97
C PRO A 228 12.02 -7.04 -2.64
N ARG A 229 11.25 -7.83 -3.40
CA ARG A 229 10.02 -7.39 -4.06
C ARG A 229 8.84 -8.22 -3.59
N HIS A 230 7.69 -7.57 -3.44
CA HIS A 230 6.42 -8.20 -3.15
C HIS A 230 5.37 -7.78 -4.19
N LEU A 231 4.67 -8.74 -4.77
CA LEU A 231 3.58 -8.47 -5.70
C LEU A 231 2.27 -8.35 -4.93
N LEU A 232 1.76 -7.11 -4.83
CA LEU A 232 0.53 -6.83 -4.11
C LEU A 232 -0.70 -7.32 -4.91
N GLY A 233 -1.55 -8.12 -4.26
CA GLY A 233 -2.78 -8.64 -4.87
C GLY A 233 -2.59 -9.76 -5.88
N ILE A 234 -1.38 -10.28 -6.04
CA ILE A 234 -1.02 -11.40 -6.92
C ILE A 234 -0.66 -12.61 -6.07
N GLY A 235 -1.14 -13.80 -6.39
CA GLY A 235 -0.84 -15.00 -5.59
C GLY A 235 -1.68 -16.22 -5.91
N ALA A 236 -2.41 -16.23 -7.03
CA ALA A 236 -2.98 -17.47 -7.52
C ALA A 236 -1.87 -18.43 -7.99
N PRO A 237 -2.04 -19.77 -7.86
CA PRO A 237 -0.99 -20.72 -8.25
C PRO A 237 -0.50 -20.55 -9.68
N GLU A 238 -1.37 -20.16 -10.61
CA GLU A 238 -1.04 -19.86 -12.00
C GLU A 238 -0.16 -18.62 -12.18
N ASP A 239 -0.18 -17.69 -11.25
CA ASP A 239 0.64 -16.47 -11.31
C ASP A 239 2.14 -16.77 -11.14
N LEU A 240 2.49 -17.97 -10.69
CA LEU A 240 3.90 -18.42 -10.59
C LEU A 240 4.53 -18.73 -11.94
N PHE A 241 3.74 -18.82 -13.01
CA PHE A 241 4.17 -19.20 -14.35
C PHE A 241 4.05 -18.06 -15.37
N VAL A 242 3.91 -16.83 -14.92
CA VAL A 242 3.78 -15.64 -15.78
C VAL A 242 5.12 -14.95 -15.99
#